data_968e7ec9840af4514a4fdceb4264b796
#
_entry.id   968e7ec9840af4514a4fdceb4264b796
#
_cell.length_a   1.000
_cell.length_b   1.000
_cell.length_c   1.000
_cell.angle_alpha   90.00
_cell.angle_beta   90.00
_cell.angle_gamma   90.00
#
_symmetry.space_group_name_H-M   'P 1'
#
loop_
_entity.id
_entity.type
_entity.pdbx_description
1 polymer ?
#
loop_
_entity_poly.entity_id
_entity_poly.type
_entity_poly.pdbx_seq_one_letter_code
_entity_poly.pdbx_strand_id
1 'polypeptide(L)'
;MPYDEAKRWRRGEGKARFYGDAARPTLGDRERERGRKKVIKPEDMPWEDCAQGRLKHICNAGMDVRVNSVDAYMQEIAPGSRSGKHRHMADEILYVLEGKGYDLHWDVDTALETTYQWKVADKPSRWDWEEGDLVWIPPNTVHQHFNDDPERPARFLSAQNRVFKQLGYDDVEQIEPAPEWQGRR
;
A
#
# COMPACT_ATOMS: atom_id res chain seq x y z
N MET A 1 -13.30 -30.10 -15.62
CA MET A 1 -12.59 -31.40 -15.62
C MET A 1 -13.57 -32.44 -16.15
N PRO A 2 -13.29 -33.22 -17.25
CA PRO A 2 -14.19 -34.21 -17.74
C PRO A 2 -14.40 -35.33 -16.70
N TYR A 3 -15.64 -35.87 -16.63
CA TYR A 3 -16.02 -36.90 -15.64
C TYR A 3 -15.11 -38.11 -15.66
N ASP A 4 -14.54 -38.47 -16.82
CA ASP A 4 -13.62 -39.59 -16.96
C ASP A 4 -12.24 -39.37 -16.34
N GLU A 5 -11.79 -38.15 -16.16
CA GLU A 5 -10.55 -37.87 -15.41
C GLU A 5 -10.73 -38.07 -13.91
N ALA A 6 -11.92 -37.79 -13.36
CA ALA A 6 -12.20 -38.01 -11.94
C ALA A 6 -12.16 -39.52 -11.58
N LYS A 7 -12.47 -40.42 -12.52
CA LYS A 7 -12.37 -41.86 -12.34
C LYS A 7 -10.92 -42.38 -12.23
N ARG A 8 -9.95 -41.60 -12.71
CA ARG A 8 -8.53 -41.92 -12.63
C ARG A 8 -7.90 -41.58 -11.29
N TRP A 9 -8.61 -40.85 -10.44
CA TRP A 9 -8.13 -40.53 -9.11
C TRP A 9 -8.07 -41.78 -8.27
N ARG A 10 -6.87 -42.30 -8.11
CA ARG A 10 -6.62 -43.47 -7.28
C ARG A 10 -6.72 -43.08 -5.82
N ARG A 11 -7.42 -43.89 -5.03
CA ARG A 11 -7.37 -43.79 -3.57
C ARG A 11 -5.94 -44.10 -3.14
N GLY A 12 -5.25 -43.06 -2.61
CA GLY A 12 -3.97 -43.22 -1.92
C GLY A 12 -4.16 -43.40 -0.42
N GLU A 13 -3.10 -43.76 0.26
CA GLU A 13 -3.10 -43.72 1.72
C GLU A 13 -3.19 -42.30 2.22
N GLY A 14 -4.07 -42.03 3.20
CA GLY A 14 -4.28 -40.72 3.80
C GLY A 14 -3.13 -40.30 4.75
N LYS A 15 -1.93 -40.12 4.22
CA LYS A 15 -0.74 -39.74 5.00
C LYS A 15 -0.57 -38.27 5.22
N ALA A 16 -1.26 -37.42 4.42
CA ALA A 16 -1.18 -35.96 4.56
C ALA A 16 -1.95 -35.48 5.80
N ARG A 17 -1.41 -34.45 6.47
CA ARG A 17 -1.98 -33.85 7.68
C ARG A 17 -2.27 -32.35 7.54
N PHE A 18 -2.24 -31.81 6.33
CA PHE A 18 -2.37 -30.39 6.08
C PHE A 18 -3.59 -29.75 6.73
N TYR A 19 -4.74 -30.41 6.67
CA TYR A 19 -5.94 -29.91 7.32
C TYR A 19 -5.84 -29.96 8.86
N GLY A 20 -5.29 -31.06 9.41
CA GLY A 20 -5.07 -31.16 10.85
C GLY A 20 -4.08 -30.13 11.38
N ASP A 21 -3.03 -29.84 10.61
CA ASP A 21 -2.05 -28.83 10.96
C ASP A 21 -2.63 -27.41 10.85
N ALA A 22 -3.46 -27.15 9.84
CA ALA A 22 -4.18 -25.87 9.71
C ALA A 22 -5.21 -25.64 10.81
N ALA A 23 -5.81 -26.70 11.35
CA ALA A 23 -6.77 -26.63 12.44
C ALA A 23 -6.12 -26.49 13.83
N ARG A 24 -4.81 -26.70 13.95
CA ARG A 24 -4.11 -26.52 15.22
C ARG A 24 -4.03 -25.06 15.61
N PRO A 25 -4.26 -24.73 16.89
CA PRO A 25 -4.04 -23.35 17.36
C PRO A 25 -2.57 -22.96 17.20
N THR A 26 -2.32 -21.82 16.58
CA THR A 26 -0.98 -21.21 16.45
C THR A 26 -0.62 -20.49 17.75
N LEU A 27 -0.40 -21.22 18.84
CA LEU A 27 -0.20 -20.63 20.17
C LEU A 27 1.03 -19.70 20.23
N GLY A 28 2.14 -20.11 19.64
CA GLY A 28 3.36 -19.29 19.61
C GLY A 28 3.18 -17.99 18.82
N ASP A 29 2.43 -18.01 17.72
CA ASP A 29 2.09 -16.82 16.96
C ASP A 29 1.16 -15.89 17.75
N ARG A 30 0.19 -16.44 18.49
CA ARG A 30 -0.68 -15.66 19.36
C ARG A 30 0.07 -15.02 20.52
N GLU A 31 1.03 -15.70 21.09
CA GLU A 31 1.87 -15.16 22.17
C GLU A 31 2.75 -14.03 21.66
N ARG A 32 3.41 -14.23 20.50
CA ARG A 32 4.17 -13.18 19.83
C ARG A 32 3.32 -11.95 19.54
N GLU A 33 2.11 -12.13 18.98
CA GLU A 33 1.20 -11.03 18.69
C GLU A 33 0.69 -10.33 19.95
N ARG A 34 0.47 -11.06 21.05
CA ARG A 34 0.09 -10.46 22.34
C ARG A 34 1.20 -9.57 22.93
N GLY A 35 2.45 -9.90 22.67
CA GLY A 35 3.60 -9.11 23.12
C GLY A 35 3.83 -7.82 22.34
N ARG A 36 3.27 -7.70 21.13
CA ARG A 36 3.44 -6.51 20.28
C ARG A 36 2.69 -5.29 20.83
N LYS A 37 3.24 -4.12 20.56
CA LYS A 37 2.66 -2.83 21.00
C LYS A 37 1.30 -2.58 20.38
N LYS A 38 0.34 -2.14 21.19
CA LYS A 38 -0.96 -1.61 20.72
C LYS A 38 -0.96 -0.09 20.56
N VAL A 39 -0.04 0.57 21.23
CA VAL A 39 0.16 2.02 21.16
C VAL A 39 1.59 2.26 20.76
N ILE A 40 1.79 2.99 19.68
CA ILE A 40 3.10 3.43 19.20
C ILE A 40 3.25 4.89 19.55
N LYS A 41 4.40 5.23 20.11
CA LYS A 41 4.71 6.61 20.45
C LYS A 41 5.45 7.28 19.28
N PRO A 42 5.40 8.61 19.16
CA PRO A 42 6.08 9.35 18.08
C PRO A 42 7.59 9.04 17.97
N GLU A 43 8.25 8.76 19.09
CA GLU A 43 9.67 8.38 19.14
C GLU A 43 9.96 6.98 18.57
N ASP A 44 8.96 6.10 18.53
CA ASP A 44 9.04 4.75 17.93
C ASP A 44 8.72 4.76 16.42
N MET A 45 8.37 5.91 15.87
CA MET A 45 7.97 6.10 14.46
C MET A 45 9.16 6.65 13.65
N PRO A 46 9.91 5.81 12.93
CA PRO A 46 11.09 6.26 12.21
C PRO A 46 10.74 7.09 10.96
N TRP A 47 11.63 8.03 10.65
CA TRP A 47 11.63 8.73 9.37
C TRP A 47 12.47 7.98 8.34
N GLU A 48 12.05 8.06 7.08
CA GLU A 48 12.76 7.54 5.92
C GLU A 48 12.71 8.56 4.79
N ASP A 49 13.87 8.81 4.16
CA ASP A 49 13.95 9.50 2.88
C ASP A 49 14.09 8.45 1.78
N CYS A 50 13.15 8.40 0.85
CA CYS A 50 13.06 7.38 -0.19
C CYS A 50 12.56 7.96 -1.52
N ALA A 51 12.40 7.11 -2.53
CA ALA A 51 11.93 7.53 -3.84
C ALA A 51 10.52 8.17 -3.84
N GLN A 52 9.72 7.90 -2.81
CA GLN A 52 8.42 8.53 -2.59
C GLN A 52 8.53 9.95 -2.01
N GLY A 53 9.66 10.31 -1.43
CA GLY A 53 9.91 11.50 -0.67
C GLY A 53 10.19 11.18 0.79
N ARG A 54 9.77 12.02 1.70
CA ARG A 54 10.01 11.91 3.14
C ARG A 54 8.81 11.29 3.85
N LEU A 55 9.00 10.12 4.45
CA LEU A 55 7.97 9.34 5.12
C LEU A 55 8.27 9.19 6.61
N LYS A 56 7.24 9.27 7.45
CA LYS A 56 7.30 8.85 8.85
C LYS A 56 6.45 7.60 9.02
N HIS A 57 7.06 6.46 9.25
CA HIS A 57 6.34 5.19 9.40
C HIS A 57 5.57 5.16 10.70
N ILE A 58 4.26 4.93 10.62
CA ILE A 58 3.36 4.82 11.77
C ILE A 58 3.16 3.36 12.14
N CYS A 59 2.87 2.52 11.16
CA CYS A 59 2.78 1.08 11.35
C CYS A 59 3.00 0.32 10.04
N ASN A 60 3.74 -0.77 10.11
CA ASN A 60 3.93 -1.72 9.02
C ASN A 60 4.39 -3.08 9.56
N ALA A 61 4.55 -4.06 8.66
CA ALA A 61 4.95 -5.43 9.03
C ALA A 61 6.32 -5.52 9.71
N GLY A 62 7.24 -4.59 9.42
CA GLY A 62 8.60 -4.56 9.98
C GLY A 62 8.68 -3.93 11.37
N MET A 63 7.62 -3.27 11.83
CA MET A 63 7.58 -2.60 13.14
C MET A 63 7.00 -3.51 14.23
N ASP A 64 7.42 -3.30 15.47
CA ASP A 64 6.89 -4.00 16.65
C ASP A 64 5.50 -3.43 17.04
N VAL A 65 4.52 -3.61 16.16
CA VAL A 65 3.16 -3.11 16.34
C VAL A 65 2.15 -4.20 15.99
N ARG A 66 1.04 -4.22 16.73
CA ARG A 66 -0.02 -5.18 16.52
C ARG A 66 -0.96 -4.75 15.40
N VAL A 67 -0.44 -4.70 14.18
CA VAL A 67 -1.18 -4.40 12.96
C VAL A 67 -0.93 -5.49 11.93
N ASN A 68 -1.99 -6.06 11.37
CA ASN A 68 -1.89 -7.23 10.50
C ASN A 68 -2.24 -6.97 9.04
N SER A 69 -3.08 -5.99 8.74
CA SER A 69 -3.62 -5.79 7.39
C SER A 69 -3.51 -4.36 6.87
N VAL A 70 -2.97 -3.44 7.67
CA VAL A 70 -2.83 -2.03 7.29
C VAL A 70 -1.38 -1.60 7.45
N ASP A 71 -0.85 -0.92 6.44
CA ASP A 71 0.35 -0.10 6.55
C ASP A 71 -0.08 1.36 6.59
N ALA A 72 0.57 2.15 7.44
CA ALA A 72 0.32 3.58 7.51
C ALA A 72 1.61 4.36 7.73
N TYR A 73 1.69 5.50 7.07
CA TYR A 73 2.78 6.47 7.21
C TYR A 73 2.25 7.90 7.08
N MET A 74 2.97 8.85 7.61
CA MET A 74 2.80 10.24 7.27
C MET A 74 3.82 10.61 6.19
N GLN A 75 3.36 11.20 5.10
CA GLN A 75 4.24 11.77 4.08
C GLN A 75 4.33 13.29 4.27
N GLU A 76 5.54 13.81 4.12
CA GLU A 76 5.82 15.23 4.08
C GLU A 76 6.31 15.60 2.68
N ILE A 77 5.64 16.57 2.04
CA ILE A 77 6.03 17.13 0.76
C ILE A 77 6.55 18.53 0.98
N ALA A 78 7.77 18.78 0.55
CA ALA A 78 8.41 20.10 0.67
C ALA A 78 7.62 21.20 -0.04
N PRO A 79 7.80 22.48 0.34
CA PRO A 79 7.12 23.61 -0.29
C PRO A 79 7.30 23.61 -1.82
N GLY A 80 6.21 23.73 -2.57
CA GLY A 80 6.19 23.76 -4.03
C GLY A 80 6.70 22.50 -4.73
N SER A 81 6.84 21.38 -3.99
CA SER A 81 7.38 20.13 -4.49
C SER A 81 6.30 19.06 -4.70
N ARG A 82 6.73 17.82 -4.96
CA ARG A 82 5.85 16.69 -5.23
C ARG A 82 6.43 15.37 -4.70
N SER A 83 5.55 14.40 -4.52
CA SER A 83 5.95 13.02 -4.21
C SER A 83 6.58 12.32 -5.42
N GLY A 84 7.11 11.12 -5.20
CA GLY A 84 7.37 10.17 -6.28
C GLY A 84 6.07 9.78 -6.97
N LYS A 85 6.14 9.57 -8.30
CA LYS A 85 5.04 9.01 -9.09
C LYS A 85 5.12 7.49 -9.05
N HIS A 86 4.03 6.84 -8.69
CA HIS A 86 4.02 5.39 -8.51
C HIS A 86 2.62 4.80 -8.64
N ARG A 87 2.53 3.48 -8.56
CA ARG A 87 1.28 2.73 -8.41
C ARG A 87 1.47 1.49 -7.54
N HIS A 88 0.38 0.99 -7.01
CA HIS A 88 0.26 -0.28 -6.27
C HIS A 88 -1.15 -0.84 -6.40
N MET A 89 -1.32 -2.14 -6.10
CA MET A 89 -2.60 -2.84 -6.21
C MET A 89 -3.58 -2.44 -5.10
N ALA A 90 -3.08 -2.18 -3.89
CA ALA A 90 -3.93 -1.78 -2.78
C ALA A 90 -4.59 -0.43 -3.05
N ASP A 91 -5.84 -0.27 -2.67
CA ASP A 91 -6.42 1.04 -2.49
C ASP A 91 -5.78 1.76 -1.31
N GLU A 92 -5.70 3.07 -1.41
CA GLU A 92 -5.09 3.93 -0.41
C GLU A 92 -6.01 5.09 -0.06
N ILE A 93 -5.98 5.48 1.20
CA ILE A 93 -6.61 6.72 1.66
C ILE A 93 -5.54 7.67 2.19
N LEU A 94 -5.67 8.94 1.85
CA LEU A 94 -4.85 10.02 2.36
C LEU A 94 -5.75 10.98 3.14
N TYR A 95 -5.43 11.18 4.42
CA TYR A 95 -6.07 12.24 5.21
C TYR A 95 -5.10 13.41 5.34
N VAL A 96 -5.49 14.57 4.83
CA VAL A 96 -4.65 15.76 4.82
C VAL A 96 -4.57 16.37 6.22
N LEU A 97 -3.38 16.34 6.80
CA LEU A 97 -3.11 16.87 8.15
C LEU A 97 -2.73 18.34 8.14
N GLU A 98 -2.09 18.81 7.07
CA GLU A 98 -1.57 20.18 6.96
C GLU A 98 -1.33 20.52 5.49
N GLY A 99 -1.65 21.75 5.10
CA GLY A 99 -1.34 22.29 3.78
C GLY A 99 -2.45 22.12 2.76
N LYS A 100 -2.10 22.37 1.52
CA LYS A 100 -2.99 22.29 0.35
C LYS A 100 -2.21 21.88 -0.88
N GLY A 101 -2.89 21.25 -1.83
CA GLY A 101 -2.26 20.82 -3.05
C GLY A 101 -3.22 20.11 -3.97
N TYR A 102 -2.69 19.20 -4.76
CA TYR A 102 -3.49 18.38 -5.66
C TYR A 102 -2.81 17.05 -5.95
N ASP A 103 -3.61 16.09 -6.32
CA ASP A 103 -3.17 14.82 -6.87
C ASP A 103 -3.40 14.75 -8.36
N LEU A 104 -2.51 14.07 -9.05
CA LEU A 104 -2.72 13.62 -10.42
C LEU A 104 -2.93 12.10 -10.39
N HIS A 105 -4.08 11.65 -10.90
CA HIS A 105 -4.44 10.24 -11.00
C HIS A 105 -4.57 9.82 -12.47
N TRP A 106 -3.81 8.81 -12.88
CA TRP A 106 -3.99 8.08 -14.12
C TRP A 106 -4.75 6.80 -13.79
N ASP A 107 -6.07 6.91 -13.79
CA ASP A 107 -6.95 5.81 -13.41
C ASP A 107 -6.84 4.63 -14.37
N VAL A 108 -7.13 3.45 -13.84
CA VAL A 108 -7.08 2.20 -14.59
C VAL A 108 -8.50 1.80 -14.98
N ASP A 109 -8.74 1.68 -16.29
CA ASP A 109 -9.94 1.07 -16.84
C ASP A 109 -9.68 -0.41 -17.14
N THR A 110 -10.70 -1.24 -16.99
CA THR A 110 -10.65 -2.66 -17.28
C THR A 110 -11.48 -2.99 -18.49
N ALA A 111 -10.86 -3.46 -19.56
CA ALA A 111 -11.55 -3.96 -20.73
C ALA A 111 -11.66 -5.49 -20.68
N LEU A 112 -12.92 -5.99 -20.71
CA LEU A 112 -13.23 -7.41 -20.85
C LEU A 112 -13.62 -7.65 -22.32
N GLU A 113 -12.63 -8.06 -23.11
CA GLU A 113 -12.84 -8.52 -24.49
C GLU A 113 -12.63 -10.03 -24.57
N THR A 114 -11.83 -10.49 -25.52
CA THR A 114 -11.39 -11.90 -25.58
C THR A 114 -10.36 -12.24 -24.52
N THR A 115 -9.67 -11.21 -23.99
CA THR A 115 -8.72 -11.28 -22.87
C THR A 115 -8.99 -10.12 -21.91
N TYR A 116 -8.68 -10.34 -20.63
CA TYR A 116 -8.70 -9.29 -19.62
C TYR A 116 -7.52 -8.36 -19.80
N GLN A 117 -7.77 -7.08 -19.99
CA GLN A 117 -6.73 -6.05 -20.16
C GLN A 117 -6.95 -4.89 -19.19
N TRP A 118 -5.84 -4.41 -18.64
CA TRP A 118 -5.78 -3.18 -17.87
C TRP A 118 -5.31 -2.04 -18.78
N LYS A 119 -6.07 -0.97 -18.83
CA LYS A 119 -5.72 0.22 -19.59
C LYS A 119 -5.55 1.39 -18.62
N VAL A 120 -4.33 1.89 -18.50
CA VAL A 120 -4.04 3.12 -17.77
C VAL A 120 -4.47 4.32 -18.63
N ALA A 121 -5.10 5.31 -18.04
CA ALA A 121 -5.52 6.53 -18.74
C ALA A 121 -4.30 7.26 -19.34
N ASP A 122 -4.45 7.76 -20.56
CA ASP A 122 -3.38 8.51 -21.26
C ASP A 122 -3.11 9.88 -20.61
N LYS A 123 -4.12 10.45 -19.95
CA LYS A 123 -4.04 11.74 -19.25
C LYS A 123 -4.55 11.60 -17.82
N PRO A 124 -3.93 12.31 -16.87
CA PRO A 124 -4.38 12.28 -15.49
C PRO A 124 -5.63 13.13 -15.30
N SER A 125 -6.42 12.73 -14.32
CA SER A 125 -7.40 13.58 -13.63
C SER A 125 -6.69 14.33 -12.50
N ARG A 126 -7.07 15.58 -12.26
CA ARG A 126 -6.56 16.40 -11.15
C ARG A 126 -7.61 16.47 -10.05
N TRP A 127 -7.15 16.25 -8.81
CA TRP A 127 -7.96 16.31 -7.60
C TRP A 127 -7.31 17.27 -6.61
N ASP A 128 -7.91 18.45 -6.42
CA ASP A 128 -7.43 19.42 -5.46
C ASP A 128 -7.84 19.01 -4.04
N TRP A 129 -6.99 19.28 -3.06
CA TRP A 129 -7.22 18.97 -1.65
C TRP A 129 -6.63 20.05 -0.72
N GLU A 130 -7.20 20.15 0.48
CA GLU A 130 -6.74 21.02 1.57
C GLU A 130 -6.83 20.34 2.94
N GLU A 131 -6.35 20.97 3.98
CA GLU A 131 -6.36 20.44 5.35
C GLU A 131 -7.76 19.98 5.77
N GLY A 132 -7.83 18.73 6.26
CA GLY A 132 -9.07 18.07 6.68
C GLY A 132 -9.73 17.21 5.59
N ASP A 133 -9.29 17.29 4.35
CA ASP A 133 -9.82 16.46 3.27
C ASP A 133 -9.32 15.01 3.35
N LEU A 134 -10.10 14.11 2.75
CA LEU A 134 -9.71 12.74 2.50
C LEU A 134 -9.66 12.50 0.99
N VAL A 135 -8.51 12.06 0.51
CA VAL A 135 -8.29 11.63 -0.88
C VAL A 135 -8.28 10.10 -0.93
N TRP A 136 -8.99 9.53 -1.89
CA TRP A 136 -8.97 8.10 -2.15
C TRP A 136 -8.23 7.80 -3.45
N ILE A 137 -7.30 6.85 -3.38
CA ILE A 137 -6.55 6.35 -4.53
C ILE A 137 -7.07 4.95 -4.87
N PRO A 138 -7.73 4.79 -6.03
CA PRO A 138 -8.23 3.49 -6.47
C PRO A 138 -7.11 2.47 -6.72
N PRO A 139 -7.41 1.15 -6.64
CA PRO A 139 -6.45 0.10 -6.97
C PRO A 139 -5.77 0.31 -8.32
N ASN A 140 -4.45 0.14 -8.37
CA ASN A 140 -3.60 0.27 -9.57
C ASN A 140 -3.58 1.65 -10.24
N THR A 141 -4.20 2.66 -9.69
CA THR A 141 -4.10 4.03 -10.19
C THR A 141 -2.65 4.50 -10.08
N VAL A 142 -2.08 4.94 -11.20
CA VAL A 142 -0.81 5.70 -11.17
C VAL A 142 -1.11 7.06 -10.59
N HIS A 143 -0.38 7.46 -9.56
CA HIS A 143 -0.67 8.70 -8.86
C HIS A 143 0.59 9.43 -8.42
N GLN A 144 0.41 10.74 -8.15
CA GLN A 144 1.45 11.64 -7.67
C GLN A 144 0.82 12.81 -6.92
N HIS A 145 1.37 13.16 -5.75
CA HIS A 145 0.88 14.22 -4.88
C HIS A 145 1.73 15.48 -5.05
N PHE A 146 1.11 16.65 -5.10
CA PHE A 146 1.76 17.95 -5.29
C PHE A 146 1.39 18.89 -4.16
N ASN A 147 2.39 19.51 -3.56
CA ASN A 147 2.21 20.61 -2.61
C ASN A 147 2.16 21.94 -3.38
N ASP A 148 1.02 22.62 -3.34
CA ASP A 148 0.80 23.89 -4.07
C ASP A 148 1.18 25.13 -3.24
N ASP A 149 1.62 24.94 -1.99
CA ASP A 149 2.11 26.01 -1.13
C ASP A 149 3.63 26.18 -1.32
N PRO A 150 4.10 27.35 -1.79
CA PRO A 150 5.52 27.58 -2.04
C PRO A 150 6.35 27.84 -0.77
N GLU A 151 5.70 28.01 0.39
CA GLU A 151 6.37 28.40 1.63
C GLU A 151 6.28 27.33 2.73
N ARG A 152 5.22 26.52 2.73
CA ARG A 152 4.96 25.54 3.79
C ARG A 152 4.92 24.12 3.26
N PRO A 153 5.37 23.14 4.06
CA PRO A 153 5.22 21.74 3.70
C PRO A 153 3.73 21.33 3.73
N ALA A 154 3.37 20.33 2.94
CA ALA A 154 2.12 19.62 3.08
C ALA A 154 2.37 18.28 3.76
N ARG A 155 1.43 17.84 4.58
CA ARG A 155 1.49 16.56 5.30
C ARG A 155 0.16 15.85 5.24
N PHE A 156 0.20 14.55 4.99
CA PHE A 156 -0.98 13.69 5.06
C PHE A 156 -0.65 12.36 5.68
N LEU A 157 -1.66 11.76 6.31
CA LEU A 157 -1.64 10.40 6.77
C LEU A 157 -2.10 9.50 5.65
N SER A 158 -1.21 8.62 5.18
CA SER A 158 -1.53 7.54 4.25
C SER A 158 -1.86 6.27 5.00
N ALA A 159 -2.86 5.55 4.54
CA ALA A 159 -3.16 4.20 5.00
C ALA A 159 -3.61 3.32 3.84
N GLN A 160 -3.02 2.14 3.74
CA GLN A 160 -3.30 1.17 2.68
C GLN A 160 -3.40 -0.25 3.22
N ASN A 161 -4.13 -1.09 2.50
CA ASN A 161 -4.23 -2.51 2.80
C ASN A 161 -2.99 -3.25 2.30
N ARG A 162 -2.31 -3.98 3.18
CA ARG A 162 -1.11 -4.78 2.82
C ARG A 162 -1.38 -6.25 2.52
N VAL A 163 -2.63 -6.70 2.58
CA VAL A 163 -2.94 -8.11 2.31
C VAL A 163 -2.52 -8.52 0.90
N PHE A 164 -2.72 -7.64 -0.09
CA PHE A 164 -2.28 -7.89 -1.46
C PHE A 164 -0.78 -8.11 -1.57
N LYS A 165 0.03 -7.34 -0.83
CA LYS A 165 1.49 -7.53 -0.77
C LYS A 165 1.85 -8.87 -0.14
N GLN A 166 1.17 -9.29 0.92
CA GLN A 166 1.39 -10.60 1.55
C GLN A 166 1.04 -11.76 0.63
N LEU A 167 0.08 -11.56 -0.30
CA LEU A 167 -0.30 -12.54 -1.32
C LEU A 167 0.61 -12.50 -2.56
N GLY A 168 1.56 -11.55 -2.65
CA GLY A 168 2.46 -11.41 -3.79
C GLY A 168 1.85 -10.69 -4.99
N TYR A 169 0.77 -9.92 -4.79
CA TYR A 169 0.07 -9.20 -5.87
C TYR A 169 0.28 -7.68 -5.83
N ASP A 170 1.00 -7.16 -4.85
CA ASP A 170 1.14 -5.71 -4.66
C ASP A 170 2.61 -5.33 -4.48
N ASP A 171 3.31 -5.26 -5.59
CA ASP A 171 4.62 -4.62 -5.65
C ASP A 171 4.43 -3.15 -6.05
N VAL A 172 5.05 -2.25 -5.28
CA VAL A 172 5.06 -0.83 -5.62
C VAL A 172 5.90 -0.63 -6.88
N GLU A 173 5.29 -0.15 -7.95
CA GLU A 173 5.99 0.28 -9.15
C GLU A 173 6.33 1.76 -9.06
N GLN A 174 7.61 2.07 -8.81
CA GLN A 174 8.11 3.44 -8.80
C GLN A 174 8.39 3.88 -10.23
N ILE A 175 7.66 4.90 -10.73
CA ILE A 175 7.76 5.42 -12.11
C ILE A 175 8.72 6.62 -12.15
N GLU A 176 8.53 7.58 -11.25
CA GLU A 176 9.40 8.75 -11.09
C GLU A 176 9.70 8.96 -9.60
N PRO A 177 10.95 9.24 -9.21
CA PRO A 177 11.24 9.56 -7.82
C PRO A 177 10.81 10.99 -7.47
N ALA A 178 10.62 11.25 -6.18
CA ALA A 178 10.48 12.62 -5.67
C ALA A 178 11.71 13.47 -6.01
N PRO A 179 11.55 14.79 -6.27
CA PRO A 179 12.66 15.67 -6.67
C PRO A 179 13.83 15.69 -5.68
N GLU A 180 13.54 15.55 -4.38
CA GLU A 180 14.55 15.58 -3.31
C GLU A 180 15.32 14.25 -3.19
N TRP A 181 14.84 13.18 -3.81
CA TRP A 181 15.49 11.87 -3.76
C TRP A 181 16.66 11.78 -4.73
N GLN A 182 17.86 11.72 -4.20
CA GLN A 182 19.11 11.62 -5.00
C GLN A 182 19.61 10.18 -5.16
N GLY A 183 18.83 9.19 -4.76
CA GLY A 183 19.27 7.80 -4.70
C GLY A 183 20.15 7.52 -3.46
N ARG A 184 20.29 6.25 -3.07
CA ARG A 184 21.37 5.84 -2.17
C ARG A 184 22.66 5.78 -3.00
N ARG A 185 23.68 6.53 -2.61
CA ARG A 185 25.04 6.35 -3.09
C ARG A 185 25.62 5.05 -2.53
#